data_deb4a40d4208381faf8037f4658067a1
#
_entry.id   deb4a40d4208381faf8037f4658067a1
#
_cell.length_a   1.000
_cell.length_b   1.000
_cell.length_c   1.000
_cell.angle_alpha   90.00
_cell.angle_beta   90.00
_cell.angle_gamma   90.00
#
_symmetry.space_group_name_H-M   'P 1'
#
loop_
_entity.id
_entity.type
_entity.pdbx_description
1 polymer ?
#
loop_
_entity_poly.entity_id
_entity_poly.type
_entity_poly.pdbx_seq_one_letter_code
_entity_poly.pdbx_strand_id
1 'polypeptide(L)'
;MKLFKDSTNDFFRWVRGTELVQLDDIDVTEDPVRPELSLEWRLDYGRIIYGLKYNNAIEGIVCVAYTNDIPSTVKELDLMSENADMKGNANTLVAYTVWSRKRGAGKEIIHKLLENTKSDKRIKQLVTLSPLTPMATHFHISNGAKLIQHNATTQNFEYKLDK
;
A
#
# COMPACT_ATOMS: atom_id res chain seq x y z
N MET A 1 18.71 -24.41 -5.33
CA MET A 1 19.43 -23.32 -4.65
C MET A 1 18.76 -21.97 -4.77
N LYS A 2 17.98 -21.72 -5.84
CA LYS A 2 17.24 -20.46 -5.98
C LYS A 2 16.25 -20.24 -4.83
N LEU A 3 15.49 -21.26 -4.46
CA LEU A 3 14.56 -21.18 -3.34
C LEU A 3 15.28 -20.86 -2.02
N PHE A 4 16.40 -21.51 -1.78
CA PHE A 4 17.21 -21.24 -0.58
C PHE A 4 17.76 -19.82 -0.57
N LYS A 5 18.20 -19.33 -1.74
CA LYS A 5 18.72 -17.96 -1.88
C LYS A 5 17.63 -16.92 -1.60
N ASP A 6 16.43 -17.13 -2.12
CA ASP A 6 15.30 -16.23 -1.89
C ASP A 6 14.91 -16.22 -0.42
N SER A 7 14.85 -17.41 0.21
CA SER A 7 14.58 -17.53 1.65
C SER A 7 15.64 -16.83 2.48
N THR A 8 16.92 -16.92 2.06
CA THR A 8 18.02 -16.24 2.75
C THR A 8 17.88 -14.73 2.68
N ASN A 9 17.49 -14.18 1.51
CA ASN A 9 17.26 -12.74 1.35
C ASN A 9 16.13 -12.26 2.24
N ASP A 10 15.01 -12.98 2.28
CA ASP A 10 13.86 -12.64 3.12
C ASP A 10 14.24 -12.70 4.60
N PHE A 11 15.01 -13.70 5.00
CA PHE A 11 15.49 -13.84 6.37
C PHE A 11 16.39 -12.65 6.77
N PHE A 12 17.33 -12.25 5.92
CA PHE A 12 18.23 -11.13 6.21
C PHE A 12 17.48 -9.80 6.27
N ARG A 13 16.47 -9.60 5.42
CA ARG A 13 15.65 -8.40 5.49
C ARG A 13 14.87 -8.34 6.81
N TRP A 14 14.34 -9.46 7.24
CA TRP A 14 13.63 -9.55 8.51
C TRP A 14 14.58 -9.29 9.69
N VAL A 15 15.77 -9.88 9.68
CA VAL A 15 16.77 -9.74 10.75
C VAL A 15 17.33 -8.32 10.81
N ARG A 16 17.38 -7.60 9.68
CA ARG A 16 17.83 -6.20 9.67
C ARG A 16 16.96 -5.29 10.55
N GLY A 17 15.78 -5.73 10.94
CA GLY A 17 14.92 -4.93 11.80
C GLY A 17 14.26 -3.76 11.08
N THR A 18 13.80 -3.98 9.85
CA THR A 18 12.96 -2.99 9.17
C THR A 18 11.61 -2.89 9.88
N GLU A 19 11.05 -1.69 9.91
CA GLU A 19 9.76 -1.44 10.53
C GLU A 19 8.88 -0.54 9.68
N LEU A 20 7.58 -0.73 9.81
CA LEU A 20 6.59 0.13 9.18
C LEU A 20 6.33 1.32 10.12
N VAL A 21 6.58 2.53 9.66
CA VAL A 21 6.38 3.74 10.44
C VAL A 21 5.44 4.70 9.71
N GLN A 22 4.67 5.49 10.46
CA GLN A 22 3.85 6.54 9.86
C GLN A 22 4.73 7.76 9.59
N LEU A 23 4.53 8.36 8.42
CA LEU A 23 5.23 9.56 8.00
C LEU A 23 4.24 10.72 7.90
N ASP A 24 4.65 11.90 8.34
CA ASP A 24 3.89 13.13 8.21
C ASP A 24 4.46 14.07 7.14
N ASP A 25 5.56 13.69 6.52
CA ASP A 25 6.19 14.47 5.46
C ASP A 25 6.91 13.55 4.47
N ILE A 26 6.72 13.83 3.18
CA ILE A 26 7.43 13.17 2.08
C ILE A 26 7.58 14.17 0.93
N ASP A 27 8.51 13.92 0.04
CA ASP A 27 8.56 14.61 -1.25
C ASP A 27 7.59 13.90 -2.22
N VAL A 28 6.40 14.45 -2.41
CA VAL A 28 5.37 13.84 -3.27
C VAL A 28 5.80 13.74 -4.73
N THR A 29 6.79 14.51 -5.16
CA THR A 29 7.30 14.44 -6.54
C THR A 29 8.06 13.16 -6.81
N GLU A 30 8.48 12.43 -5.76
CA GLU A 30 9.08 11.10 -5.89
C GLU A 30 8.07 10.03 -6.30
N ASP A 31 6.78 10.26 -6.08
CA ASP A 31 5.74 9.27 -6.38
C ASP A 31 5.64 9.07 -7.91
N PRO A 32 6.02 7.89 -8.43
CA PRO A 32 5.99 7.65 -9.87
C PRO A 32 4.59 7.39 -10.42
N VAL A 33 3.62 7.20 -9.54
CA VAL A 33 2.25 6.80 -9.92
C VAL A 33 1.30 7.97 -9.82
N ARG A 34 1.34 8.71 -8.69
CA ARG A 34 0.36 9.78 -8.41
C ARG A 34 1.04 11.04 -7.88
N PRO A 35 1.99 11.62 -8.66
CA PRO A 35 2.71 12.81 -8.18
C PRO A 35 1.82 14.03 -8.03
N GLU A 36 0.62 14.02 -8.63
CA GLU A 36 -0.34 15.11 -8.56
C GLU A 36 -1.07 15.22 -7.20
N LEU A 37 -1.04 14.15 -6.40
CA LEU A 37 -1.68 14.18 -5.08
C LEU A 37 -0.79 14.89 -4.07
N SER A 38 -1.31 15.96 -3.46
CA SER A 38 -0.56 16.76 -2.50
C SER A 38 -0.29 15.98 -1.20
N LEU A 39 0.70 16.44 -0.44
CA LEU A 39 0.98 15.90 0.89
C LEU A 39 -0.24 16.05 1.80
N GLU A 40 -0.89 17.21 1.77
CA GLU A 40 -2.09 17.50 2.57
C GLU A 40 -3.20 16.48 2.28
N TRP A 41 -3.47 16.22 1.00
CA TRP A 41 -4.47 15.24 0.61
C TRP A 41 -4.17 13.85 1.19
N ARG A 42 -2.90 13.45 1.18
CA ARG A 42 -2.46 12.12 1.64
C ARG A 42 -2.56 11.95 3.15
N LEU A 43 -2.70 13.03 3.89
CA LEU A 43 -2.80 13.02 5.35
C LEU A 43 -4.19 13.35 5.87
N ASP A 44 -5.11 13.75 4.99
CA ASP A 44 -6.48 14.10 5.37
C ASP A 44 -7.38 12.87 5.51
N TYR A 45 -8.49 13.04 6.25
CA TYR A 45 -9.56 12.05 6.38
C TYR A 45 -9.08 10.65 6.76
N GLY A 46 -8.18 10.56 7.72
CA GLY A 46 -7.65 9.29 8.20
C GLY A 46 -6.70 8.58 7.24
N ARG A 47 -6.33 9.21 6.12
CA ARG A 47 -5.33 8.67 5.20
C ARG A 47 -3.96 8.69 5.86
N ILE A 48 -3.15 7.70 5.55
CA ILE A 48 -1.86 7.50 6.20
C ILE A 48 -0.79 7.28 5.14
N ILE A 49 0.39 7.83 5.39
CA ILE A 49 1.61 7.51 4.65
C ILE A 49 2.46 6.62 5.54
N TYR A 50 2.80 5.44 5.05
CA TYR A 50 3.73 4.55 5.73
C TYR A 50 5.08 4.54 5.03
N GLY A 51 6.14 4.52 5.83
CA GLY A 51 7.50 4.29 5.36
C GLY A 51 8.06 2.99 5.89
N LEU A 52 8.90 2.35 5.09
CA LEU A 52 9.70 1.23 5.53
C LEU A 52 11.03 1.78 6.04
N LYS A 53 11.25 1.72 7.35
CA LYS A 53 12.42 2.31 8.01
C LYS A 53 13.47 1.27 8.33
N TYR A 54 14.71 1.58 7.99
CA TYR A 54 15.88 0.80 8.38
C TYR A 54 17.05 1.76 8.65
N ASN A 55 17.67 1.65 9.83
CA ASN A 55 18.81 2.49 10.24
C ASN A 55 18.56 3.99 10.01
N ASN A 56 17.41 4.50 10.44
CA ASN A 56 17.01 5.91 10.28
C ASN A 56 16.81 6.36 8.83
N ALA A 57 16.80 5.43 7.87
CA ALA A 57 16.50 5.72 6.46
C ALA A 57 15.16 5.11 6.06
N ILE A 58 14.39 5.83 5.25
CA ILE A 58 13.15 5.32 4.66
C ILE A 58 13.50 4.71 3.31
N GLU A 59 13.28 3.40 3.19
CA GLU A 59 13.63 2.63 1.99
C GLU A 59 12.48 2.47 1.01
N GLY A 60 11.25 2.59 1.47
CA GLY A 60 10.06 2.47 0.63
C GLY A 60 8.92 3.24 1.24
N ILE A 61 7.90 3.52 0.43
CA ILE A 61 6.73 4.29 0.85
C ILE A 61 5.48 3.65 0.27
N VAL A 62 4.42 3.58 1.09
CA VAL A 62 3.09 3.21 0.65
C VAL A 62 2.07 4.18 1.24
N CYS A 63 1.17 4.68 0.40
CA CYS A 63 0.10 5.57 0.82
C CYS A 63 -1.22 4.81 0.82
N VAL A 64 -1.97 4.95 1.90
CA VAL A 64 -3.21 4.20 2.11
C VAL A 64 -4.36 5.11 2.51
N ALA A 65 -5.57 4.66 2.17
CA ALA A 65 -6.82 5.30 2.58
C ALA A 65 -7.76 4.23 3.13
N TYR A 66 -8.57 4.63 4.11
CA TYR A 66 -9.57 3.75 4.73
C TYR A 66 -10.93 4.05 4.13
N THR A 67 -11.57 3.03 3.59
CA THR A 67 -12.88 3.15 2.94
C THR A 67 -13.83 2.08 3.45
N ASN A 68 -15.06 2.07 2.96
CA ASN A 68 -16.02 0.99 3.20
C ASN A 68 -16.49 0.33 1.90
N ASP A 69 -15.80 0.62 0.80
CA ASP A 69 -16.04 0.00 -0.50
C ASP A 69 -14.78 0.10 -1.35
N ILE A 70 -14.79 -0.52 -2.52
CA ILE A 70 -13.63 -0.56 -3.42
C ILE A 70 -13.76 0.57 -4.45
N PRO A 71 -12.85 1.57 -4.42
CA PRO A 71 -12.91 2.66 -5.38
C PRO A 71 -12.37 2.24 -6.74
N SER A 72 -12.96 2.76 -7.81
CA SER A 72 -12.48 2.55 -9.18
C SER A 72 -11.72 3.77 -9.74
N THR A 73 -11.78 4.91 -9.07
CA THR A 73 -11.08 6.15 -9.45
C THR A 73 -10.52 6.86 -8.22
N VAL A 74 -9.61 7.80 -8.44
CA VAL A 74 -9.10 8.65 -7.35
C VAL A 74 -10.22 9.51 -6.76
N LYS A 75 -11.14 9.97 -7.60
CA LYS A 75 -12.30 10.74 -7.14
C LYS A 75 -13.19 9.92 -6.19
N GLU A 76 -13.45 8.66 -6.54
CA GLU A 76 -14.19 7.76 -5.66
C GLU A 76 -13.41 7.48 -4.37
N LEU A 77 -12.10 7.28 -4.48
CA LEU A 77 -11.24 7.09 -3.30
C LEU A 77 -11.36 8.27 -2.34
N ASP A 78 -11.32 9.49 -2.87
CA ASP A 78 -11.47 10.71 -2.08
C ASP A 78 -12.81 10.75 -1.34
N LEU A 79 -13.90 10.57 -2.07
CA LEU A 79 -15.25 10.59 -1.47
C LEU A 79 -15.48 9.46 -0.49
N MET A 80 -15.04 8.26 -0.82
CA MET A 80 -15.22 7.08 0.04
C MET A 80 -14.41 7.19 1.32
N SER A 81 -13.17 7.69 1.26
CA SER A 81 -12.34 7.83 2.45
C SER A 81 -12.85 8.94 3.36
N GLU A 82 -13.27 10.08 2.79
CA GLU A 82 -13.89 11.15 3.57
C GLU A 82 -15.14 10.65 4.29
N ASN A 83 -16.02 9.96 3.57
CA ASN A 83 -17.27 9.44 4.12
C ASN A 83 -17.03 8.41 5.21
N ALA A 84 -16.10 7.47 4.99
CA ALA A 84 -15.77 6.44 5.97
C ALA A 84 -15.14 7.04 7.24
N ASP A 85 -14.30 8.07 7.09
CA ASP A 85 -13.70 8.77 8.23
C ASP A 85 -14.78 9.48 9.05
N MET A 86 -15.67 10.21 8.40
CA MET A 86 -16.74 10.94 9.08
C MET A 86 -17.72 10.01 9.80
N LYS A 87 -18.02 8.85 9.23
CA LYS A 87 -18.94 7.87 9.82
C LYS A 87 -18.25 6.90 10.80
N GLY A 88 -16.92 6.84 10.78
CA GLY A 88 -16.18 5.90 11.62
C GLY A 88 -16.46 4.43 11.30
N ASN A 89 -16.74 4.09 10.02
CA ASN A 89 -17.17 2.74 9.62
C ASN A 89 -16.28 2.10 8.56
N ALA A 90 -15.04 2.53 8.43
CA ALA A 90 -14.10 1.94 7.48
C ALA A 90 -13.91 0.45 7.73
N ASN A 91 -13.94 -0.35 6.68
CA ASN A 91 -13.69 -1.79 6.73
C ASN A 91 -12.73 -2.24 5.63
N THR A 92 -12.26 -1.33 4.80
CA THR A 92 -11.39 -1.60 3.65
C THR A 92 -10.18 -0.68 3.71
N LEU A 93 -9.01 -1.25 3.55
CA LEU A 93 -7.77 -0.48 3.41
C LEU A 93 -7.38 -0.48 1.93
N VAL A 94 -7.19 0.70 1.37
CA VAL A 94 -6.84 0.88 -0.04
C VAL A 94 -5.41 1.42 -0.13
N ALA A 95 -4.49 0.62 -0.69
CA ALA A 95 -3.16 1.08 -1.05
C ALA A 95 -3.24 1.69 -2.45
N TYR A 96 -3.09 3.00 -2.54
CA TYR A 96 -3.27 3.70 -3.82
C TYR A 96 -1.96 4.07 -4.51
N THR A 97 -0.84 4.02 -3.80
CA THR A 97 0.48 4.15 -4.42
C THR A 97 1.55 3.51 -3.53
N VAL A 98 2.56 2.93 -4.17
CA VAL A 98 3.71 2.34 -3.50
C VAL A 98 4.94 2.57 -4.36
N TRP A 99 6.05 2.95 -3.74
CA TRP A 99 7.32 3.06 -4.47
C TRP A 99 8.50 2.75 -3.57
N SER A 100 9.63 2.44 -4.21
CA SER A 100 10.88 2.07 -3.53
C SER A 100 11.93 3.14 -3.73
N ARG A 101 12.70 3.41 -2.69
CA ARG A 101 13.96 4.14 -2.77
C ARG A 101 15.14 3.18 -2.85
N LYS A 102 14.92 1.92 -2.49
CA LYS A 102 15.93 0.87 -2.49
C LYS A 102 15.32 -0.40 -3.07
N ARG A 103 16.11 -1.15 -3.84
CA ARG A 103 15.65 -2.37 -4.50
C ARG A 103 15.05 -3.36 -3.50
N GLY A 104 13.87 -3.87 -3.82
CA GLY A 104 13.15 -4.83 -2.98
C GLY A 104 12.32 -4.20 -1.87
N ALA A 105 12.42 -2.89 -1.63
CA ALA A 105 11.66 -2.23 -0.56
C ALA A 105 10.17 -2.19 -0.84
N GLY A 106 9.76 -2.10 -2.10
CA GLY A 106 8.34 -2.14 -2.45
C GLY A 106 7.67 -3.44 -2.06
N LYS A 107 8.32 -4.56 -2.34
CA LYS A 107 7.85 -5.89 -1.93
C LYS A 107 7.78 -5.97 -0.40
N GLU A 108 8.82 -5.54 0.28
CA GLU A 108 8.90 -5.65 1.74
C GLU A 108 7.84 -4.78 2.42
N ILE A 109 7.62 -3.55 1.95
CA ILE A 109 6.64 -2.66 2.58
C ILE A 109 5.21 -3.18 2.39
N ILE A 110 4.90 -3.79 1.25
CA ILE A 110 3.59 -4.41 1.03
C ILE A 110 3.37 -5.57 2.01
N HIS A 111 4.38 -6.41 2.22
CA HIS A 111 4.26 -7.51 3.19
C HIS A 111 4.12 -7.00 4.62
N LYS A 112 4.84 -5.94 4.99
CA LYS A 112 4.70 -5.30 6.31
C LYS A 112 3.32 -4.68 6.49
N LEU A 113 2.80 -4.03 5.44
CA LEU A 113 1.45 -3.48 5.45
C LEU A 113 0.41 -4.59 5.64
N LEU A 114 0.57 -5.70 4.93
CA LEU A 114 -0.33 -6.86 5.04
C LEU A 114 -0.36 -7.39 6.48
N GLU A 115 0.81 -7.59 7.09
CA GLU A 115 0.91 -8.06 8.48
C GLU A 115 0.27 -7.06 9.46
N ASN A 116 0.53 -5.77 9.27
CA ASN A 116 -0.07 -4.72 10.09
C ASN A 116 -1.60 -4.70 9.96
N THR A 117 -2.10 -4.89 8.76
CA THR A 117 -3.55 -4.89 8.47
C THR A 117 -4.25 -6.09 9.08
N LYS A 118 -3.59 -7.26 9.12
CA LYS A 118 -4.14 -8.46 9.78
C LYS A 118 -4.45 -8.23 11.25
N SER A 119 -3.72 -7.35 11.91
CA SER A 119 -3.93 -7.02 13.33
C SER A 119 -5.08 -6.03 13.53
N ASP A 120 -5.54 -5.35 12.51
CA ASP A 120 -6.63 -4.38 12.61
C ASP A 120 -7.99 -5.09 12.43
N LYS A 121 -8.70 -5.24 13.54
CA LYS A 121 -9.98 -5.98 13.56
C LYS A 121 -11.08 -5.32 12.73
N ARG A 122 -10.98 -4.03 12.48
CA ARG A 122 -11.97 -3.30 11.66
C ARG A 122 -11.86 -3.66 10.19
N ILE A 123 -10.66 -3.96 9.73
CA ILE A 123 -10.37 -4.10 8.30
C ILE A 123 -10.59 -5.55 7.86
N LYS A 124 -11.47 -5.71 6.89
CA LYS A 124 -11.85 -7.02 6.34
C LYS A 124 -11.18 -7.34 5.01
N GLN A 125 -10.69 -6.30 4.30
CA GLN A 125 -10.00 -6.49 3.03
C GLN A 125 -8.94 -5.42 2.81
N LEU A 126 -7.85 -5.83 2.17
CA LEU A 126 -6.77 -4.95 1.72
C LEU A 126 -6.76 -5.00 0.20
N VAL A 127 -7.07 -3.87 -0.42
CA VAL A 127 -7.13 -3.76 -1.89
C VAL A 127 -6.21 -2.64 -2.36
N THR A 128 -5.96 -2.60 -3.66
CA THR A 128 -5.21 -1.51 -4.28
C THR A 128 -6.11 -0.68 -5.18
N LEU A 129 -5.68 0.53 -5.49
CA LEU A 129 -6.17 1.31 -6.62
C LEU A 129 -4.95 1.59 -7.51
N SER A 130 -4.79 0.79 -8.54
CA SER A 130 -3.56 0.74 -9.34
C SER A 130 -3.78 1.27 -10.75
N PRO A 131 -2.75 1.83 -11.41
CA PRO A 131 -2.86 2.19 -12.81
C PRO A 131 -2.93 0.95 -13.70
N LEU A 132 -3.49 1.11 -14.91
CA LEU A 132 -3.54 0.03 -15.92
C LEU A 132 -2.19 -0.06 -16.64
N THR A 133 -1.16 -0.50 -15.95
CA THR A 133 0.18 -0.65 -16.52
C THR A 133 0.68 -2.08 -16.30
N PRO A 134 1.50 -2.62 -17.23
CA PRO A 134 2.12 -3.92 -17.03
C PRO A 134 2.98 -3.99 -15.78
N MET A 135 3.66 -2.91 -15.43
CA MET A 135 4.51 -2.84 -14.23
C MET A 135 3.68 -3.02 -12.95
N ALA A 136 2.55 -2.30 -12.82
CA ALA A 136 1.69 -2.42 -11.65
C ALA A 136 1.08 -3.83 -11.56
N THR A 137 0.62 -4.38 -12.68
CA THR A 137 0.07 -5.73 -12.73
C THR A 137 1.10 -6.76 -12.30
N HIS A 138 2.30 -6.70 -12.87
CA HIS A 138 3.38 -7.62 -12.53
C HIS A 138 3.75 -7.52 -11.04
N PHE A 139 3.87 -6.30 -10.53
CA PHE A 139 4.24 -6.07 -9.13
C PHE A 139 3.24 -6.71 -8.17
N HIS A 140 1.95 -6.44 -8.34
CA HIS A 140 0.94 -6.94 -7.40
C HIS A 140 0.71 -8.45 -7.54
N ILE A 141 0.64 -8.96 -8.75
CA ILE A 141 0.47 -10.41 -8.97
C ILE A 141 1.67 -11.19 -8.43
N SER A 142 2.90 -10.73 -8.68
CA SER A 142 4.10 -11.41 -8.19
C SER A 142 4.24 -11.35 -6.68
N ASN A 143 3.57 -10.41 -6.02
CA ASN A 143 3.54 -10.30 -4.55
C ASN A 143 2.36 -11.05 -3.92
N GLY A 144 1.58 -11.80 -4.70
CA GLY A 144 0.54 -12.68 -4.20
C GLY A 144 -0.88 -12.11 -4.23
N ALA A 145 -1.08 -10.94 -4.83
CA ALA A 145 -2.41 -10.36 -4.96
C ALA A 145 -3.19 -10.98 -6.12
N LYS A 146 -4.51 -10.85 -6.07
CA LYS A 146 -5.42 -11.24 -7.15
C LYS A 146 -6.07 -10.00 -7.76
N LEU A 147 -6.18 -9.98 -9.09
CA LEU A 147 -6.99 -8.97 -9.78
C LEU A 147 -8.46 -9.24 -9.46
N ILE A 148 -9.14 -8.26 -8.86
CA ILE A 148 -10.56 -8.38 -8.51
C ILE A 148 -11.45 -7.47 -9.35
N GLN A 149 -10.90 -6.40 -9.92
CA GLN A 149 -11.69 -5.44 -10.69
C GLN A 149 -10.82 -4.73 -11.72
N HIS A 150 -11.31 -4.67 -12.95
CA HIS A 150 -10.66 -3.92 -14.03
C HIS A 150 -11.59 -2.77 -14.42
N ASN A 151 -11.09 -1.54 -14.30
CA ASN A 151 -11.87 -0.32 -14.52
C ASN A 151 -11.46 0.38 -15.81
N ALA A 152 -12.09 1.50 -16.14
CA ALA A 152 -11.79 2.25 -17.36
C ALA A 152 -10.32 2.71 -17.41
N THR A 153 -9.78 3.21 -16.28
CA THR A 153 -8.42 3.76 -16.21
C THR A 153 -7.58 3.18 -15.08
N THR A 154 -8.14 2.30 -14.26
CA THR A 154 -7.48 1.71 -13.10
C THR A 154 -7.79 0.23 -13.00
N GLN A 155 -7.16 -0.43 -12.04
CA GLN A 155 -7.47 -1.80 -11.65
C GLN A 155 -7.27 -1.97 -10.16
N ASN A 156 -8.00 -2.92 -9.58
CA ASN A 156 -7.91 -3.22 -8.16
C ASN A 156 -7.40 -4.64 -7.96
N PHE A 157 -6.40 -4.78 -7.11
CA PHE A 157 -5.89 -6.08 -6.66
C PHE A 157 -6.26 -6.27 -5.20
N GLU A 158 -6.44 -7.52 -4.79
CA GLU A 158 -6.69 -7.85 -3.39
C GLU A 158 -5.56 -8.70 -2.84
N TYR A 159 -5.07 -8.31 -1.67
CA TYR A 159 -4.18 -9.11 -0.85
C TYR A 159 -5.02 -9.74 0.25
N LYS A 160 -5.16 -11.06 0.24
CA LYS A 160 -5.99 -11.76 1.23
C LYS A 160 -5.36 -11.63 2.62
N LEU A 161 -6.19 -11.29 3.59
CA LEU A 161 -5.75 -11.13 4.97
C LEU A 161 -5.60 -12.45 5.72
N ASP A 162 -6.29 -13.50 5.30
CA ASP A 162 -6.24 -14.83 5.92
C ASP A 162 -6.50 -14.78 7.44
N LYS A 163 -7.54 -14.05 7.81
CA LYS A 163 -7.98 -13.94 9.21
C LYS A 163 -8.87 -15.11 9.62
#